data_0a959f8fd2e8f8da55b02a6bf4a2d4fa
#
_entry.id   0a959f8fd2e8f8da55b02a6bf4a2d4fa
#
_cell.length_a   1.000
_cell.length_b   1.000
_cell.length_c   1.000
_cell.angle_alpha   90.00
_cell.angle_beta   90.00
_cell.angle_gamma   90.00
#
_symmetry.space_group_name_H-M   'P 1'
#
loop_
_entity.id
_entity.type
_entity.pdbx_description
1 polymer ?
#
loop_
_entity_poly.entity_id
_entity_poly.type
_entity_poly.pdbx_seq_one_letter_code
_entity_poly.pdbx_strand_id
1 'polypeptide(L)'
;MNIITSEPKVIWNSKAILGEGTLWVPSHNSIYFVDIKKKKILTLNIKTNKKKIIKVDKEIGFLAHIKKDIFILGLQSELRIINLKNKETIRSIPIEEDIPLNRINDGKIDPKGRLWFGTMDNPERSIKNGSLYCLDTVSYTHLT
;
A
#
# COMPACT_ATOMS: atom_id res chain seq x y z
N MET A 1 -3.73 24.21 -22.03
CA MET A 1 -3.24 23.31 -20.96
C MET A 1 -2.24 24.06 -20.11
N ASN A 2 -2.46 24.12 -18.79
CA ASN A 2 -1.52 24.78 -17.89
C ASN A 2 -0.36 23.85 -17.54
N ILE A 3 0.84 24.35 -17.71
CA ILE A 3 2.06 23.63 -17.32
C ILE A 3 2.33 23.94 -15.84
N ILE A 4 2.75 22.93 -15.08
CA ILE A 4 3.16 23.10 -13.68
C ILE A 4 4.44 23.95 -13.66
N THR A 5 4.43 25.05 -12.93
CA THR A 5 5.55 25.98 -12.87
C THR A 5 6.13 26.18 -11.47
N SER A 6 5.51 25.57 -10.44
CA SER A 6 5.99 25.69 -9.07
C SER A 6 7.06 24.64 -8.75
N GLU A 7 7.97 25.00 -7.85
CA GLU A 7 8.99 24.08 -7.35
C GLU A 7 8.38 23.10 -6.32
N PRO A 8 8.78 21.81 -6.32
CA PRO A 8 8.36 20.89 -5.29
C PRO A 8 8.89 21.31 -3.92
N LYS A 9 8.10 21.06 -2.89
CA LYS A 9 8.45 21.38 -1.51
C LYS A 9 8.41 20.13 -0.66
N VAL A 10 9.34 20.03 0.30
CA VAL A 10 9.30 18.98 1.32
C VAL A 10 8.18 19.32 2.31
N ILE A 11 7.13 18.52 2.34
CA ILE A 11 6.01 18.68 3.29
C ILE A 11 6.27 17.90 4.59
N TRP A 12 6.96 16.79 4.47
CA TRP A 12 7.31 15.96 5.62
C TRP A 12 8.63 15.24 5.37
N ASN A 13 9.66 15.59 6.14
CA ASN A 13 10.90 14.83 6.13
C ASN A 13 10.72 13.57 7.00
N SER A 14 10.17 12.53 6.40
CA SER A 14 9.78 11.30 7.10
C SER A 14 10.95 10.41 7.46
N LYS A 15 12.13 10.66 6.89
CA LYS A 15 13.34 9.82 7.06
C LYS A 15 13.08 8.35 6.74
N ALA A 16 12.25 8.10 5.74
CA ALA A 16 11.97 6.73 5.28
C ALA A 16 13.22 6.10 4.68
N ILE A 17 13.41 4.81 4.92
CA ILE A 17 14.48 4.04 4.28
C ILE A 17 14.09 3.71 2.84
N LEU A 18 12.84 3.29 2.63
CA LEU A 18 12.30 2.99 1.31
C LEU A 18 10.84 3.44 1.25
N GLY A 19 10.66 4.74 0.99
CA GLY A 19 9.34 5.36 0.87
C GLY A 19 8.72 5.07 -0.48
N GLU A 20 7.51 4.52 -0.48
CA GLU A 20 6.82 4.09 -1.69
C GLU A 20 5.30 4.25 -1.56
N GLY A 21 4.60 4.07 -2.68
CA GLY A 21 3.16 3.84 -2.67
C GLY A 21 2.30 5.00 -2.21
N THR A 22 2.60 6.21 -2.65
CA THR A 22 1.81 7.39 -2.29
C THR A 22 0.35 7.25 -2.76
N LEU A 23 -0.59 7.42 -1.82
CA LEU A 23 -2.02 7.27 -2.05
C LEU A 23 -2.77 8.48 -1.49
N TRP A 24 -3.55 9.15 -2.33
CA TRP A 24 -4.48 10.19 -1.90
C TRP A 24 -5.85 9.59 -1.57
N VAL A 25 -6.35 9.84 -0.37
CA VAL A 25 -7.69 9.43 0.06
C VAL A 25 -8.54 10.68 0.32
N PRO A 26 -9.38 11.09 -0.63
CA PRO A 26 -10.14 12.34 -0.54
C PRO A 26 -11.02 12.43 0.71
N SER A 27 -11.72 11.36 1.06
CA SER A 27 -12.62 11.33 2.22
C SER A 27 -11.91 11.52 3.54
N HIS A 28 -10.61 11.24 3.60
CA HIS A 28 -9.77 11.45 4.79
C HIS A 28 -8.99 12.76 4.74
N ASN A 29 -9.03 13.49 3.63
CA ASN A 29 -8.15 14.64 3.36
C ASN A 29 -6.68 14.30 3.61
N SER A 30 -6.27 13.08 3.28
CA SER A 30 -4.97 12.55 3.71
C SER A 30 -4.22 11.87 2.58
N ILE A 31 -2.91 12.04 2.63
CA ILE A 31 -1.94 11.26 1.89
C ILE A 31 -1.50 10.10 2.77
N TYR A 32 -1.42 8.92 2.17
CA TYR A 32 -0.85 7.71 2.76
C TYR A 32 0.35 7.29 1.94
N PHE A 33 1.37 6.77 2.59
CA PHE A 33 2.50 6.13 1.91
C PHE A 33 3.13 5.12 2.87
N VAL A 34 4.07 4.32 2.38
CA VAL A 34 4.70 3.28 3.17
C VAL A 34 6.20 3.50 3.28
N ASP A 35 6.80 2.99 4.35
CA ASP A 35 8.22 2.69 4.43
C ASP A 35 8.35 1.17 4.47
N ILE A 36 8.72 0.59 3.35
CA ILE A 36 8.75 -0.86 3.17
C ILE A 36 9.65 -1.51 4.22
N LYS A 37 10.88 -1.02 4.33
CA LYS A 37 11.90 -1.62 5.19
C LYS A 37 11.64 -1.42 6.68
N LYS A 38 11.02 -0.31 7.04
CA LYS A 38 10.64 -0.04 8.44
C LYS A 38 9.27 -0.60 8.81
N LYS A 39 8.57 -1.23 7.88
CA LYS A 39 7.25 -1.84 8.12
C LYS A 39 6.27 -0.82 8.69
N LYS A 40 6.10 0.31 7.99
CA LYS A 40 5.26 1.42 8.46
C LYS A 40 4.35 1.94 7.37
N ILE A 41 3.15 2.34 7.78
CA ILE A 41 2.25 3.20 7.01
C ILE A 41 2.36 4.59 7.63
N LEU A 42 2.57 5.59 6.79
CA LEU A 42 2.66 6.99 7.20
C LEU A 42 1.49 7.75 6.61
N THR A 43 0.85 8.60 7.42
CA THR A 43 -0.30 9.39 6.98
C THR A 43 -0.12 10.86 7.31
N LEU A 44 -0.53 11.72 6.39
CA LEU A 44 -0.55 13.15 6.58
C LEU A 44 -1.92 13.71 6.19
N ASN A 45 -2.63 14.28 7.15
CA ASN A 45 -3.84 15.04 6.86
C ASN A 45 -3.45 16.43 6.39
N ILE A 46 -3.77 16.77 5.16
CA ILE A 46 -3.34 18.05 4.55
C ILE A 46 -4.11 19.27 5.08
N LYS A 47 -5.28 19.08 5.69
CA LYS A 47 -6.05 20.17 6.28
C LYS A 47 -5.56 20.52 7.69
N THR A 48 -5.28 19.52 8.51
CA THR A 48 -4.89 19.70 9.91
C THR A 48 -3.40 19.64 10.14
N ASN A 49 -2.65 19.21 9.12
CA ASN A 49 -1.21 18.91 9.19
C ASN A 49 -0.87 17.80 10.20
N LYS A 50 -1.85 16.98 10.59
CA LYS A 50 -1.65 15.89 11.53
C LYS A 50 -0.97 14.71 10.85
N LYS A 51 0.08 14.21 11.48
CA LYS A 51 0.87 13.07 11.02
C LYS A 51 0.61 11.87 11.90
N LYS A 52 0.52 10.68 11.29
CA LYS A 52 0.42 9.40 12.01
C LYS A 52 1.36 8.39 11.41
N ILE A 53 1.87 7.50 12.25
CA ILE A 53 2.67 6.36 11.84
C ILE A 53 2.00 5.11 12.40
N ILE A 54 1.67 4.16 11.51
CA ILE A 54 1.07 2.88 11.87
C ILE A 54 2.10 1.80 11.57
N LYS A 55 2.49 1.04 12.58
CA LYS A 55 3.40 -0.10 12.41
C LYS A 55 2.64 -1.31 11.93
N VAL A 56 3.26 -2.08 11.04
CA VAL A 56 2.75 -3.38 10.58
C VAL A 56 3.79 -4.47 10.88
N ASP A 57 3.37 -5.71 10.84
CA ASP A 57 4.21 -6.85 11.24
C ASP A 57 5.11 -7.39 10.14
N LYS A 58 4.88 -6.98 8.89
CA LYS A 58 5.62 -7.43 7.71
C LYS A 58 6.02 -6.25 6.83
N GLU A 59 6.98 -6.45 5.93
CA GLU A 59 7.27 -5.45 4.91
C GLU A 59 6.01 -5.19 4.07
N ILE A 60 5.70 -3.92 3.87
CA ILE A 60 4.50 -3.47 3.15
C ILE A 60 4.93 -2.72 1.89
N GLY A 61 4.54 -3.26 0.73
CA GLY A 61 4.88 -2.66 -0.55
C GLY A 61 3.94 -1.54 -0.98
N PHE A 62 2.66 -1.69 -0.66
CA PHE A 62 1.64 -0.70 -0.99
C PHE A 62 0.43 -0.82 -0.07
N LEU A 63 -0.42 0.20 -0.13
CA LEU A 63 -1.79 0.11 0.37
C LEU A 63 -2.74 0.71 -0.66
N ALA A 64 -3.97 0.21 -0.66
CA ALA A 64 -5.04 0.72 -1.51
C ALA A 64 -6.30 0.94 -0.66
N HIS A 65 -7.04 2.00 -0.94
CA HIS A 65 -8.24 2.34 -0.20
C HIS A 65 -9.46 1.68 -0.82
N ILE A 66 -10.25 0.99 0.00
CA ILE A 66 -11.51 0.38 -0.44
C ILE A 66 -12.68 1.33 -0.14
N LYS A 67 -12.92 1.59 1.14
CA LYS A 67 -13.98 2.52 1.61
C LYS A 67 -13.77 2.82 3.09
N LYS A 68 -14.22 4.00 3.57
CA LYS A 68 -14.09 4.39 4.98
C LYS A 68 -12.67 4.12 5.51
N ASP A 69 -12.54 3.33 6.56
CA ASP A 69 -11.26 2.97 7.16
C ASP A 69 -10.71 1.62 6.65
N ILE A 70 -11.34 1.05 5.63
CA ILE A 70 -10.94 -0.25 5.09
C ILE A 70 -9.96 -0.10 3.94
N PHE A 71 -8.82 -0.75 4.09
CA PHE A 71 -7.73 -0.77 3.13
C PHE A 71 -7.33 -2.19 2.79
N ILE A 72 -6.71 -2.36 1.65
CA ILE A 72 -5.99 -3.58 1.31
C ILE A 72 -4.51 -3.28 1.33
N LEU A 73 -3.73 -4.10 2.05
CA LEU A 73 -2.29 -3.96 2.19
C LEU A 73 -1.60 -5.05 1.37
N GLY A 74 -0.60 -4.67 0.59
CA GLY A 74 0.31 -5.61 -0.05
C GLY A 74 1.49 -5.88 0.87
N LEU A 75 1.41 -6.93 1.67
CA LEU A 75 2.45 -7.34 2.60
C LEU A 75 3.39 -8.36 1.94
N GLN A 76 4.43 -8.79 2.64
CA GLN A 76 5.47 -9.63 2.06
C GLN A 76 4.92 -10.86 1.32
N SER A 77 3.99 -11.60 1.91
CA SER A 77 3.46 -12.85 1.36
C SER A 77 1.94 -12.94 1.43
N GLU A 78 1.26 -11.81 1.54
CA GLU A 78 -0.19 -11.78 1.60
C GLU A 78 -0.76 -10.43 1.20
N LEU A 79 -2.00 -10.46 0.70
CA LEU A 79 -2.87 -9.30 0.70
C LEU A 79 -3.67 -9.34 2.00
N ARG A 80 -3.70 -8.24 2.74
CA ARG A 80 -4.48 -8.16 3.97
C ARG A 80 -5.51 -7.05 3.86
N ILE A 81 -6.77 -7.42 4.00
CA ILE A 81 -7.86 -6.45 4.08
C ILE A 81 -8.07 -6.14 5.55
N ILE A 82 -7.97 -4.87 5.91
CA ILE A 82 -7.90 -4.43 7.29
C ILE A 82 -8.67 -3.13 7.47
N ASN A 83 -9.28 -2.98 8.64
CA ASN A 83 -9.75 -1.68 9.12
C ASN A 83 -8.58 -1.00 9.84
N LEU A 84 -8.03 0.07 9.25
CA LEU A 84 -6.84 0.74 9.81
C LEU A 84 -7.14 1.51 11.09
N LYS A 85 -8.40 1.86 11.35
CA LYS A 85 -8.77 2.61 12.55
C LYS A 85 -8.72 1.74 13.81
N ASN A 86 -9.30 0.55 13.75
CA ASN A 86 -9.32 -0.39 14.88
C ASN A 86 -8.29 -1.51 14.75
N LYS A 87 -7.56 -1.58 13.63
CA LYS A 87 -6.52 -2.57 13.32
C LYS A 87 -7.04 -4.01 13.20
N GLU A 88 -8.34 -4.19 12.97
CA GLU A 88 -8.92 -5.52 12.76
C GLU A 88 -8.66 -6.01 11.33
N THR A 89 -8.08 -7.20 11.22
CA THR A 89 -7.94 -7.91 9.94
C THR A 89 -9.28 -8.52 9.56
N ILE A 90 -9.79 -8.16 8.38
CA ILE A 90 -11.04 -8.69 7.84
C ILE A 90 -10.75 -9.99 7.08
N ARG A 91 -9.69 -10.00 6.28
CA ARG A 91 -9.31 -11.15 5.47
C ARG A 91 -7.83 -11.10 5.12
N SER A 92 -7.20 -12.28 5.08
CA SER A 92 -5.85 -12.47 4.53
C SER A 92 -5.91 -13.40 3.34
N ILE A 93 -5.22 -13.03 2.26
CA ILE A 93 -5.11 -13.83 1.04
C ILE A 93 -3.62 -14.14 0.85
N PRO A 94 -3.19 -15.40 1.01
CA PRO A 94 -1.79 -15.77 0.81
C PRO A 94 -1.34 -15.54 -0.63
N ILE A 95 -0.11 -15.03 -0.79
CA ILE A 95 0.51 -14.79 -2.09
C ILE A 95 1.91 -15.40 -2.07
N GLU A 96 2.18 -16.33 -2.96
CA GLU A 96 3.51 -16.93 -3.16
C GLU A 96 4.16 -17.47 -1.88
N GLU A 97 3.40 -18.18 -1.05
CA GLU A 97 3.94 -18.80 0.17
C GLU A 97 5.06 -19.81 -0.14
N ASP A 98 5.06 -20.36 -1.34
CA ASP A 98 6.07 -21.29 -1.86
C ASP A 98 7.35 -20.57 -2.34
N ILE A 99 7.36 -19.26 -2.39
CA ILE A 99 8.53 -18.45 -2.75
C ILE A 99 8.84 -17.48 -1.60
N PRO A 100 9.39 -17.98 -0.48
CA PRO A 100 9.47 -17.20 0.77
C PRO A 100 10.36 -15.97 0.70
N LEU A 101 11.26 -15.89 -0.27
CA LEU A 101 12.12 -14.72 -0.45
C LEU A 101 11.51 -13.65 -1.37
N ASN A 102 10.32 -13.91 -1.94
CA ASN A 102 9.59 -12.89 -2.65
C ASN A 102 8.81 -11.99 -1.68
N ARG A 103 8.49 -10.79 -2.15
CA ARG A 103 7.53 -9.91 -1.51
C ARG A 103 6.64 -9.24 -2.55
N ILE A 104 5.47 -8.82 -2.12
CA ILE A 104 4.64 -7.91 -2.92
C ILE A 104 5.37 -6.56 -2.99
N ASN A 105 5.39 -5.96 -4.17
CA ASN A 105 6.06 -4.68 -4.39
C ASN A 105 5.03 -3.55 -4.46
N ASP A 106 4.50 -3.24 -5.62
CA ASP A 106 3.54 -2.15 -5.80
C ASP A 106 2.19 -2.68 -6.27
N GLY A 107 1.14 -1.90 -6.06
CA GLY A 107 -0.20 -2.24 -6.50
C GLY A 107 -1.09 -1.02 -6.65
N LYS A 108 -2.03 -1.10 -7.58
CA LYS A 108 -2.98 -0.04 -7.91
C LYS A 108 -4.35 -0.61 -8.21
N ILE A 109 -5.39 0.11 -7.79
CA ILE A 109 -6.77 -0.19 -8.18
C ILE A 109 -7.06 0.56 -9.48
N ASP A 110 -7.59 -0.17 -10.47
CA ASP A 110 -7.98 0.43 -11.75
C ASP A 110 -9.40 1.04 -11.68
N PRO A 111 -9.83 1.78 -12.72
CA PRO A 111 -11.15 2.40 -12.72
C PRO A 111 -12.33 1.41 -12.62
N LYS A 112 -12.11 0.13 -12.91
CA LYS A 112 -13.12 -0.93 -12.74
C LYS A 112 -13.07 -1.57 -11.34
N GLY A 113 -12.21 -1.06 -10.45
CA GLY A 113 -12.07 -1.55 -9.10
C GLY A 113 -11.25 -2.83 -8.95
N ARG A 114 -10.54 -3.26 -9.99
CA ARG A 114 -9.65 -4.43 -9.90
C ARG A 114 -8.30 -3.99 -9.34
N LEU A 115 -7.75 -4.78 -8.43
CA LEU A 115 -6.41 -4.55 -7.89
C LEU A 115 -5.38 -5.27 -8.74
N TRP A 116 -4.44 -4.51 -9.28
CA TRP A 116 -3.25 -5.03 -9.95
C TRP A 116 -2.06 -4.87 -9.03
N PHE A 117 -1.25 -5.92 -8.87
CA PHE A 117 -0.05 -5.84 -8.05
C PHE A 117 1.04 -6.77 -8.57
N GLY A 118 2.27 -6.45 -8.23
CA GLY A 118 3.43 -7.21 -8.64
C GLY A 118 4.22 -7.75 -7.47
N THR A 119 4.97 -8.81 -7.72
CA THR A 119 5.90 -9.42 -6.76
C THR A 119 7.33 -9.33 -7.27
N MET A 120 8.28 -9.51 -6.37
CA MET A 120 9.70 -9.47 -6.70
C MET A 120 10.52 -10.28 -5.71
N ASP A 121 11.72 -10.68 -6.14
CA ASP A 121 12.73 -11.22 -5.23
C ASP A 121 13.19 -10.14 -4.26
N ASN A 122 12.88 -10.27 -2.97
CA ASN A 122 13.19 -9.22 -1.99
C ASN A 122 14.69 -8.97 -1.81
N PRO A 123 15.58 -9.99 -1.81
CA PRO A 123 17.02 -9.75 -1.78
C PRO A 123 17.61 -9.13 -3.04
N GLU A 124 16.83 -8.98 -4.10
CA GLU A 124 17.27 -8.38 -5.39
C GLU A 124 18.48 -9.11 -6.00
N ARG A 125 18.44 -10.45 -5.99
CA ARG A 125 19.52 -11.32 -6.47
C ARG A 125 19.55 -11.49 -8.00
N SER A 126 18.75 -10.72 -8.76
CA SER A 126 18.55 -10.88 -10.20
C SER A 126 17.87 -12.21 -10.60
N ILE A 127 17.12 -12.81 -9.66
CA ILE A 127 16.30 -13.99 -9.91
C ILE A 127 14.96 -13.56 -10.49
N LYS A 128 14.54 -14.21 -11.56
CA LYS A 128 13.32 -13.86 -12.29
C LYS A 128 12.09 -14.54 -11.68
N ASN A 129 11.76 -14.19 -10.44
CA ASN A 129 10.66 -14.78 -9.67
C ASN A 129 9.42 -13.91 -9.60
N GLY A 130 9.46 -12.70 -10.13
CA GLY A 130 8.34 -11.76 -10.04
C GLY A 130 7.19 -12.13 -10.95
N SER A 131 5.96 -11.83 -10.51
CA SER A 131 4.73 -12.03 -11.26
C SER A 131 3.81 -10.83 -11.15
N LEU A 132 2.93 -10.66 -12.13
CA LEU A 132 1.85 -9.68 -12.11
C LEU A 132 0.55 -10.39 -11.81
N TYR A 133 -0.19 -9.89 -10.81
CA TYR A 133 -1.46 -10.43 -10.35
C TYR A 133 -2.60 -9.44 -10.56
N CYS A 134 -3.78 -9.97 -10.72
CA CYS A 134 -5.02 -9.21 -10.70
C CYS A 134 -5.99 -9.82 -9.69
N LEU A 135 -6.44 -9.02 -8.72
CA LEU A 135 -7.54 -9.39 -7.85
C LEU A 135 -8.79 -8.69 -8.37
N ASP A 136 -9.77 -9.48 -8.79
CA ASP A 136 -11.01 -8.95 -9.33
C ASP A 136 -11.88 -8.32 -8.24
N THR A 137 -12.69 -7.33 -8.61
CA THR A 137 -13.63 -6.65 -7.71
C THR A 137 -14.56 -7.60 -6.97
N VAL A 138 -14.99 -8.66 -7.63
CA VAL A 138 -15.90 -9.66 -7.04
C VAL A 138 -15.28 -10.28 -5.79
N SER A 139 -13.96 -10.45 -5.75
CA SER A 139 -13.27 -11.10 -4.65
C SER A 139 -13.36 -10.33 -3.34
N TYR A 140 -13.41 -8.99 -3.37
CA TYR A 140 -13.48 -8.20 -2.14
C TYR A 140 -14.79 -7.41 -1.97
N THR A 141 -15.65 -7.32 -2.97
CA THR A 141 -16.98 -6.72 -2.80
C THR A 141 -17.87 -7.54 -1.87
N HIS A 142 -17.59 -8.83 -1.71
CA HIS A 142 -18.27 -9.71 -0.76
C HIS A 142 -17.82 -9.55 0.70
N LEU A 143 -16.92 -8.64 0.97
CA LEU A 143 -16.36 -8.42 2.30
C LEU A 143 -17.14 -7.40 3.14
N THR A 144 -18.25 -6.92 2.64
CA THR A 144 -19.08 -5.93 3.33
C THR A 144 -20.14 -6.56 4.22
#